data_913e82137f7cfaa162e53f8d521b77c2
#
_entry.id   913e82137f7cfaa162e53f8d521b77c2
#
_cell.length_a   1.000
_cell.length_b   1.000
_cell.length_c   1.000
_cell.angle_alpha   90.00
_cell.angle_beta   90.00
_cell.angle_gamma   90.00
#
_symmetry.space_group_name_H-M   'P 1'
#
loop_
_entity.id
_entity.type
_entity.pdbx_description
1 polymer ?
#
loop_
_entity_poly.entity_id
_entity_poly.type
_entity_poly.pdbx_seq_one_letter_code
_entity_poly.pdbx_strand_id
1 'polypeptide(L)'
;MVLRNEKTATEWLNKNVSAFKKSPLKLSWNNQYESWDVYNDELIGELKHRHMPYLRWAKQGYILEKYKFNKLLEHSKSNGAKILYINTFDDEYSTIVWWDLSILIDEKYDFNWHNKSMKKTTYFEDNSQIDKLVCLLSDKIVHYKAKRKDV
;
A
#
# COMPACT_ATOMS: atom_id res chain seq x y z
N MET A 1 20.27 3.69 -4.95
CA MET A 1 19.14 4.43 -4.32
C MET A 1 18.58 3.60 -3.18
N VAL A 2 18.50 4.16 -1.99
CA VAL A 2 17.85 3.52 -0.84
C VAL A 2 16.42 4.02 -0.75
N LEU A 3 15.48 3.12 -0.52
CA LEU A 3 14.08 3.50 -0.30
C LEU A 3 13.94 4.13 1.09
N ARG A 4 13.66 5.41 1.12
CA ARG A 4 13.58 6.18 2.37
C ARG A 4 12.17 6.66 2.70
N ASN A 5 11.34 6.79 1.68
CA ASN A 5 9.99 7.31 1.81
C ASN A 5 9.16 6.94 0.59
N GLU A 6 7.91 7.38 0.57
CA GLU A 6 6.99 7.11 -0.53
C GLU A 6 7.48 7.66 -1.87
N LYS A 7 8.14 8.80 -1.87
CA LYS A 7 8.67 9.42 -3.09
C LYS A 7 9.76 8.56 -3.72
N THR A 8 10.77 8.14 -2.95
CA THR A 8 11.85 7.30 -3.45
C THR A 8 11.35 5.93 -3.87
N ALA A 9 10.38 5.37 -3.15
CA ALA A 9 9.73 4.11 -3.50
C ALA A 9 9.01 4.23 -4.85
N THR A 10 8.26 5.30 -5.06
CA THR A 10 7.54 5.55 -6.32
C THR A 10 8.52 5.71 -7.49
N GLU A 11 9.58 6.47 -7.31
CA GLU A 11 10.62 6.64 -8.33
C GLU A 11 11.26 5.29 -8.71
N TRP A 12 11.56 4.46 -7.72
CA TRP A 12 12.12 3.14 -7.97
C TRP A 12 11.14 2.24 -8.74
N LEU A 13 9.87 2.23 -8.34
CA LEU A 13 8.83 1.44 -9.03
C LEU A 13 8.72 1.85 -10.49
N ASN A 14 8.67 3.14 -10.77
CA ASN A 14 8.56 3.66 -12.14
C ASN A 14 9.77 3.31 -13.01
N LYS A 15 10.94 3.21 -12.40
CA LYS A 15 12.18 2.90 -13.10
C LYS A 15 12.37 1.41 -13.36
N ASN A 16 11.85 0.54 -12.49
CA ASN A 16 12.22 -0.87 -12.47
C ASN A 16 11.08 -1.85 -12.75
N VAL A 17 9.83 -1.45 -12.59
CA VAL A 17 8.67 -2.31 -12.86
C VAL A 17 8.12 -2.02 -14.24
N SER A 18 8.06 -3.05 -15.10
CA SER A 18 7.67 -2.90 -16.52
C SER A 18 6.36 -2.15 -16.71
N ALA A 19 5.34 -2.49 -15.93
CA ALA A 19 4.04 -1.84 -16.02
C ALA A 19 4.12 -0.34 -15.73
N PHE A 20 4.96 0.07 -14.77
CA PHE A 20 5.11 1.46 -14.37
C PHE A 20 6.11 2.24 -15.22
N LYS A 21 6.96 1.55 -15.99
CA LYS A 21 7.75 2.20 -17.02
C LYS A 21 6.86 2.72 -18.15
N LYS A 22 5.81 1.96 -18.49
CA LYS A 22 4.86 2.33 -19.55
C LYS A 22 3.88 3.40 -19.09
N SER A 23 3.41 3.29 -17.83
CA SER A 23 2.45 4.22 -17.25
C SER A 23 2.92 4.57 -15.83
N PRO A 24 3.79 5.58 -15.70
CA PRO A 24 4.40 5.93 -14.41
C PRO A 24 3.37 6.31 -13.35
N LEU A 25 3.62 5.84 -12.14
CA LEU A 25 2.85 6.24 -10.97
C LEU A 25 3.13 7.69 -10.62
N LYS A 26 2.08 8.41 -10.26
CA LYS A 26 2.16 9.79 -9.76
C LYS A 26 1.76 9.79 -8.29
N LEU A 27 2.38 10.66 -7.51
CA LEU A 27 2.02 10.89 -6.11
C LEU A 27 0.90 11.91 -6.03
N SER A 28 -0.09 11.64 -5.17
CA SER A 28 -1.20 12.55 -4.92
C SER A 28 -0.97 13.46 -3.70
N TRP A 29 0.24 13.53 -3.20
CA TRP A 29 0.61 14.26 -1.98
C TRP A 29 0.41 15.77 -2.05
N ASN A 30 0.26 16.33 -3.24
CA ASN A 30 -0.07 17.74 -3.42
C ASN A 30 -1.53 18.05 -3.07
N ASN A 31 -2.37 17.04 -2.93
CA ASN A 31 -3.76 17.16 -2.54
C ASN A 31 -4.02 16.28 -1.32
N GLN A 32 -3.90 16.87 -0.14
CA GLN A 32 -4.09 16.17 1.13
C GLN A 32 -5.49 15.57 1.33
N TYR A 33 -6.44 15.92 0.46
CA TYR A 33 -7.82 15.40 0.50
C TYR A 33 -8.01 14.17 -0.37
N GLU A 34 -7.00 13.80 -1.16
CA GLU A 34 -7.04 12.59 -1.96
C GLU A 34 -7.02 11.36 -1.05
N SER A 35 -7.82 10.36 -1.42
CA SER A 35 -7.97 9.13 -0.63
C SER A 35 -6.98 8.03 -1.01
N TRP A 36 -6.07 8.34 -1.92
CA TRP A 36 -5.02 7.43 -2.38
C TRP A 36 -3.68 8.15 -2.44
N ASP A 37 -2.60 7.39 -2.36
CA ASP A 37 -1.24 7.93 -2.34
C ASP A 37 -0.61 8.00 -3.73
N VAL A 38 -0.93 7.03 -4.59
CA VAL A 38 -0.36 6.92 -5.94
C VAL A 38 -1.45 6.61 -6.94
N TYR A 39 -1.24 7.03 -8.18
CA TYR A 39 -2.17 6.77 -9.27
C TYR A 39 -1.47 6.85 -10.63
N ASN A 40 -2.10 6.26 -11.62
CA ASN A 40 -1.82 6.49 -13.05
C ASN A 40 -3.13 6.30 -13.81
N ASP A 41 -3.07 6.17 -15.15
CA ASP A 41 -4.27 6.04 -15.96
C ASP A 41 -5.06 4.75 -15.72
N GLU A 42 -4.44 3.74 -15.11
CA GLU A 42 -5.02 2.40 -14.95
C GLU A 42 -5.37 2.06 -13.50
N LEU A 43 -4.69 2.68 -12.54
CA LEU A 43 -4.82 2.28 -11.14
C LEU A 43 -4.74 3.43 -10.15
N ILE A 44 -5.24 3.16 -8.95
CA ILE A 44 -5.03 3.95 -7.75
C ILE A 44 -4.46 3.03 -6.67
N GLY A 45 -3.73 3.58 -5.74
CA GLY A 45 -3.10 2.76 -4.72
C GLY A 45 -2.84 3.47 -3.41
N GLU A 46 -2.81 2.67 -2.36
CA GLU A 46 -2.29 3.05 -1.05
C GLU A 46 -0.86 2.57 -0.96
N LEU A 47 0.05 3.46 -0.64
CA LEU A 47 1.48 3.15 -0.50
C LEU A 47 1.91 3.38 0.94
N LYS A 48 2.40 2.33 1.58
CA LYS A 48 2.97 2.39 2.94
C LYS A 48 4.46 2.11 2.89
N HIS A 49 5.25 3.08 3.30
CA HIS A 49 6.67 2.87 3.51
C HIS A 49 6.92 2.55 4.97
N ARG A 50 7.49 1.36 5.22
CA ARG A 50 7.69 0.82 6.57
C ARG A 50 9.15 0.98 6.99
N HIS A 51 9.35 1.53 8.18
CA HIS A 51 10.68 1.68 8.79
C HIS A 51 11.07 0.47 9.64
N MET A 52 10.58 -0.69 9.28
CA MET A 52 10.83 -1.95 9.97
C MET A 52 11.22 -3.03 8.95
N PRO A 53 11.98 -4.06 9.38
CA PRO A 53 12.33 -5.16 8.49
C PRO A 53 11.09 -5.88 7.96
N TYR A 54 11.15 -6.25 6.69
CA TYR A 54 10.09 -7.00 6.01
C TYR A 54 9.69 -8.27 6.76
N LEU A 55 10.64 -9.02 7.29
CA LEU A 55 10.38 -10.30 7.98
C LEU A 55 9.41 -10.14 9.15
N ARG A 56 9.44 -9.01 9.84
CA ARG A 56 8.52 -8.75 10.94
C ARG A 56 7.08 -8.66 10.45
N TRP A 57 6.86 -7.95 9.33
CA TRP A 57 5.53 -7.79 8.73
C TRP A 57 5.03 -9.09 8.10
N ALA A 58 5.92 -9.86 7.47
CA ALA A 58 5.56 -11.13 6.85
C ALA A 58 4.97 -12.12 7.86
N LYS A 59 5.41 -12.07 9.11
CA LYS A 59 4.92 -12.95 10.17
C LYS A 59 3.56 -12.53 10.72
N GLN A 60 3.35 -11.23 10.92
CA GLN A 60 2.12 -10.73 11.56
C GLN A 60 1.01 -10.36 10.58
N GLY A 61 1.33 -10.20 9.31
CA GLY A 61 0.40 -9.71 8.30
C GLY A 61 0.42 -8.18 8.19
N TYR A 62 -0.08 -7.69 7.06
CA TYR A 62 -0.01 -6.28 6.69
C TYR A 62 -1.37 -5.64 6.94
N ILE A 63 -1.39 -4.61 7.75
CA ILE A 63 -2.62 -3.94 8.18
C ILE A 63 -3.15 -3.07 7.05
N LEU A 64 -4.40 -3.35 6.63
CA LEU A 64 -5.16 -2.50 5.72
C LEU A 64 -6.40 -2.00 6.46
N GLU A 65 -6.55 -0.68 6.58
CA GLU A 65 -7.71 -0.07 7.21
C GLU A 65 -8.91 -0.11 6.27
N LYS A 66 -10.06 -0.53 6.78
CA LYS A 66 -11.31 -0.62 5.99
C LYS A 66 -11.73 0.75 5.47
N TYR A 67 -11.51 1.81 6.21
CA TYR A 67 -11.79 3.18 5.78
C TYR A 67 -11.05 3.51 4.47
N LYS A 68 -9.76 3.21 4.42
CA LYS A 68 -8.93 3.41 3.21
C LYS A 68 -9.40 2.54 2.06
N PHE A 69 -9.66 1.27 2.33
CA PHE A 69 -10.18 0.32 1.36
C PHE A 69 -11.50 0.81 0.74
N ASN A 70 -12.44 1.27 1.56
CA ASN A 70 -13.72 1.77 1.09
C ASN A 70 -13.58 2.99 0.19
N LYS A 71 -12.66 3.91 0.52
CA LYS A 71 -12.39 5.09 -0.30
C LYS A 71 -11.82 4.73 -1.67
N LEU A 72 -10.86 3.80 -1.68
CA LEU A 72 -10.28 3.29 -2.93
C LEU A 72 -11.35 2.58 -3.78
N LEU A 73 -12.18 1.77 -3.14
CA LEU A 73 -13.25 1.04 -3.82
C LEU A 73 -14.28 1.98 -4.45
N GLU A 74 -14.69 3.02 -3.74
CA GLU A 74 -15.61 4.04 -4.24
C GLU A 74 -15.06 4.71 -5.51
N HIS A 75 -13.79 5.08 -5.50
CA HIS A 75 -13.11 5.65 -6.66
C HIS A 75 -13.01 4.68 -7.83
N SER A 76 -12.63 3.44 -7.54
CA SER A 76 -12.54 2.40 -8.55
C SER A 76 -13.88 2.16 -9.26
N LYS A 77 -14.98 2.19 -8.51
CA LYS A 77 -16.33 2.02 -9.10
C LYS A 77 -16.70 3.15 -10.06
N SER A 78 -16.23 4.37 -9.80
CA SER A 78 -16.57 5.52 -10.63
C SER A 78 -15.73 5.61 -11.92
N ASN A 79 -14.52 5.10 -11.95
CA ASN A 79 -13.61 5.24 -13.10
C ASN A 79 -13.01 3.93 -13.62
N GLY A 80 -13.35 2.79 -13.02
CA GLY A 80 -12.83 1.48 -13.45
C GLY A 80 -11.38 1.22 -13.11
N ALA A 81 -10.75 2.03 -12.28
CA ALA A 81 -9.34 1.86 -11.92
C ALA A 81 -9.11 0.61 -11.07
N LYS A 82 -7.99 -0.05 -11.30
CA LYS A 82 -7.50 -1.13 -10.41
C LYS A 82 -7.05 -0.53 -9.09
N ILE A 83 -7.11 -1.32 -8.03
CA ILE A 83 -6.70 -0.90 -6.70
C ILE A 83 -5.50 -1.71 -6.25
N LEU A 84 -4.38 -1.04 -5.94
CA LEU A 84 -3.20 -1.69 -5.37
C LEU A 84 -2.99 -1.25 -3.92
N TYR A 85 -2.58 -2.18 -3.09
CA TYR A 85 -2.02 -1.90 -1.76
C TYR A 85 -0.55 -2.27 -1.79
N ILE A 86 0.32 -1.27 -1.65
CA ILE A 86 1.77 -1.43 -1.82
C ILE A 86 2.46 -1.16 -0.49
N ASN A 87 3.33 -2.06 -0.06
CA ASN A 87 4.21 -1.84 1.08
C ASN A 87 5.67 -1.90 0.62
N THR A 88 6.45 -0.92 1.03
CA THR A 88 7.88 -0.85 0.81
C THR A 88 8.60 -0.80 2.15
N PHE A 89 9.82 -1.30 2.19
CA PHE A 89 10.59 -1.42 3.42
C PHE A 89 11.97 -0.80 3.23
N ASP A 90 12.49 -0.19 4.29
CA ASP A 90 13.84 0.37 4.30
C ASP A 90 14.87 -0.60 4.88
N ASP A 91 14.56 -1.89 4.87
CA ASP A 91 15.50 -2.93 5.26
C ASP A 91 16.67 -3.05 4.26
N GLU A 92 17.63 -3.92 4.60
CA GLU A 92 18.83 -4.16 3.79
C GLU A 92 18.52 -4.41 2.31
N TYR A 93 17.41 -5.10 2.03
CA TYR A 93 17.03 -5.49 0.68
C TYR A 93 16.01 -4.54 0.04
N SER A 94 15.55 -3.54 0.77
CA SER A 94 14.48 -2.64 0.31
C SER A 94 13.34 -3.41 -0.36
N THR A 95 12.78 -4.37 0.37
CA THR A 95 11.73 -5.25 -0.13
C THR A 95 10.49 -4.46 -0.51
N ILE A 96 9.82 -4.88 -1.57
CA ILE A 96 8.56 -4.30 -2.04
C ILE A 96 7.57 -5.44 -2.22
N VAL A 97 6.37 -5.27 -1.68
CA VAL A 97 5.26 -6.20 -1.86
C VAL A 97 3.99 -5.43 -2.18
N TRP A 98 3.13 -6.01 -3.02
CA TRP A 98 1.78 -5.45 -3.19
C TRP A 98 0.74 -6.53 -3.42
N TRP A 99 -0.48 -6.16 -3.08
CA TRP A 99 -1.69 -6.92 -3.37
C TRP A 99 -2.51 -6.14 -4.39
N ASP A 100 -2.99 -6.83 -5.41
CA ASP A 100 -4.01 -6.29 -6.29
C ASP A 100 -5.36 -6.53 -5.63
N LEU A 101 -5.89 -5.51 -4.99
CA LEU A 101 -7.16 -5.62 -4.25
C LEU A 101 -8.34 -5.88 -5.20
N SER A 102 -8.26 -5.42 -6.44
CA SER A 102 -9.30 -5.69 -7.44
C SER A 102 -9.41 -7.18 -7.73
N ILE A 103 -8.28 -7.88 -7.84
CA ILE A 103 -8.27 -9.34 -8.01
C ILE A 103 -8.88 -10.03 -6.80
N LEU A 104 -8.49 -9.62 -5.58
CA LEU A 104 -9.02 -10.21 -4.36
C LEU A 104 -10.54 -10.02 -4.25
N ILE A 105 -11.05 -8.85 -4.65
CA ILE A 105 -12.50 -8.58 -4.67
C ILE A 105 -13.19 -9.50 -5.69
N ASP A 106 -12.65 -9.63 -6.89
CA ASP A 106 -13.22 -10.48 -7.94
C ASP A 106 -13.23 -11.95 -7.54
N GLU A 107 -12.23 -12.40 -6.80
CA GLU A 107 -12.13 -13.76 -6.27
C GLU A 107 -12.96 -13.97 -5.00
N LYS A 108 -13.67 -12.94 -4.53
CA LYS A 108 -14.50 -12.98 -3.32
C LYS A 108 -13.68 -13.36 -2.07
N TYR A 109 -12.45 -12.84 -1.99
CA TYR A 109 -11.59 -13.05 -0.85
C TYR A 109 -12.26 -12.54 0.43
N ASP A 110 -12.18 -13.35 1.50
CA ASP A 110 -12.67 -12.95 2.82
C ASP A 110 -11.61 -12.13 3.54
N PHE A 111 -11.81 -10.82 3.57
CA PHE A 111 -10.88 -9.90 4.24
C PHE A 111 -10.87 -10.03 5.77
N ASN A 112 -11.93 -10.62 6.33
CA ASN A 112 -12.05 -10.82 7.79
C ASN A 112 -11.85 -9.53 8.58
N TRP A 113 -12.63 -8.50 8.24
CA TRP A 113 -12.55 -7.22 8.92
C TRP A 113 -12.82 -7.35 10.41
N HIS A 114 -11.93 -6.79 11.23
CA HIS A 114 -12.04 -6.84 12.68
C HIS A 114 -11.56 -5.54 13.31
N ASN A 115 -11.99 -5.28 14.55
CA ASN A 115 -11.58 -4.10 15.29
C ASN A 115 -10.17 -4.26 15.83
N LYS A 116 -9.39 -3.19 15.73
CA LYS A 116 -8.05 -3.09 16.31
C LYS A 116 -7.86 -1.69 16.88
N SER A 117 -7.37 -1.59 18.11
CA SER A 117 -7.01 -0.32 18.70
C SER A 117 -5.71 0.19 18.06
N MET A 118 -5.76 1.38 17.49
CA MET A 118 -4.64 1.98 16.77
C MET A 118 -4.58 3.48 17.04
N LYS A 119 -3.42 4.09 16.79
CA LYS A 119 -3.31 5.55 16.81
C LYS A 119 -4.28 6.18 15.83
N LYS A 120 -4.93 7.24 16.26
CA LYS A 120 -5.87 8.00 15.41
C LYS A 120 -5.20 8.53 14.16
N THR A 121 -3.96 8.99 14.28
CA THR A 121 -3.16 9.50 13.16
C THR A 121 -1.68 9.22 13.39
N THR A 122 -0.94 9.04 12.30
CA THR A 122 0.51 8.89 12.33
C THR A 122 1.25 10.22 12.15
N TYR A 123 0.55 11.31 11.81
CA TYR A 123 1.17 12.58 11.43
C TYR A 123 1.43 13.53 12.57
N PHE A 124 0.74 13.36 13.70
CA PHE A 124 0.87 14.25 14.82
C PHE A 124 1.19 13.45 16.08
N GLU A 125 1.75 14.12 17.08
CA GLU A 125 2.04 13.55 18.39
C GLU A 125 0.77 13.19 19.17
N ASP A 126 -0.35 13.04 18.48
CA ASP A 126 -1.59 12.57 19.07
C ASP A 126 -1.47 11.08 19.35
N ASN A 127 -1.24 10.75 20.61
CA ASN A 127 -1.14 9.38 21.10
C ASN A 127 -2.50 8.75 21.41
N SER A 128 -3.60 9.45 21.09
CA SER A 128 -4.93 8.90 21.34
C SER A 128 -5.15 7.64 20.49
N GLN A 129 -5.77 6.65 21.13
CA GLN A 129 -6.09 5.36 20.51
C GLN A 129 -7.57 5.34 20.16
N ILE A 130 -7.89 4.84 18.98
CA ILE A 130 -9.26 4.57 18.55
C ILE A 130 -9.35 3.17 17.99
N ASP A 131 -10.55 2.60 18.02
CA ASP A 131 -10.81 1.33 17.36
C ASP A 131 -11.03 1.56 15.86
N LYS A 132 -10.27 0.84 15.03
CA LYS A 132 -10.40 0.86 13.58
C LYS A 132 -10.71 -0.52 13.07
N LEU A 133 -11.58 -0.61 12.06
CA LEU A 133 -11.76 -1.86 11.32
C LEU A 133 -10.58 -2.05 10.39
N VAL A 134 -9.92 -3.19 10.49
CA VAL A 134 -8.74 -3.54 9.71
C VAL A 134 -8.82 -4.99 9.24
N CYS A 135 -8.06 -5.32 8.22
CA CYS A 135 -7.71 -6.69 7.89
C CYS A 135 -6.20 -6.86 7.90
N LEU A 136 -5.76 -8.10 8.06
CA LEU A 136 -4.36 -8.48 7.97
C LEU A 136 -4.15 -9.25 6.68
N LEU A 137 -3.51 -8.61 5.70
CA LEU A 137 -3.16 -9.27 4.45
C LEU A 137 -1.94 -10.16 4.65
N SER A 138 -2.04 -11.38 4.17
CA SER A 138 -0.95 -12.36 4.29
C SER A 138 0.06 -12.21 3.18
N ASP A 139 1.34 -12.41 3.50
CA ASP A 139 2.41 -12.52 2.50
C ASP A 139 2.17 -13.68 1.53
N LYS A 140 1.38 -14.67 1.92
CA LYS A 140 1.08 -15.85 1.09
C LYS A 140 0.17 -15.52 -0.09
N ILE A 141 -0.63 -14.45 -0.01
CA ILE A 141 -1.54 -14.04 -1.08
C ILE A 141 -1.06 -12.78 -1.81
N VAL A 142 0.19 -12.43 -1.64
CA VAL A 142 0.80 -11.27 -2.31
C VAL A 142 0.85 -11.51 -3.82
N HIS A 143 0.58 -10.46 -4.60
CA HIS A 143 0.59 -10.54 -6.06
C HIS A 143 1.94 -10.19 -6.66
N TYR A 144 2.75 -9.43 -5.92
CA TYR A 144 4.09 -9.06 -6.35
C TYR A 144 5.01 -8.94 -5.15
N LYS A 145 6.21 -9.46 -5.31
CA LYS A 145 7.25 -9.36 -4.30
C LYS A 145 8.61 -9.25 -4.98
N ALA A 146 9.35 -8.23 -4.62
CA ALA A 146 10.72 -8.05 -5.10
C ALA A 146 11.60 -7.54 -3.97
N LYS A 147 12.85 -7.98 -3.99
CA LYS A 147 13.89 -7.42 -3.17
C LYS A 147 14.76 -6.54 -4.07
N ARG A 148 14.80 -5.25 -3.73
CA ARG A 148 15.68 -4.36 -4.45
C ARG A 148 17.12 -4.67 -4.06
N LYS A 149 17.94 -4.94 -5.04
CA LYS A 149 19.39 -5.02 -4.81
C LYS A 149 19.93 -3.59 -4.86
N ASP A 150 20.74 -3.24 -3.88
CA ASP A 150 21.48 -2.00 -3.94
C ASP A 150 22.49 -2.10 -5.07
N VAL A 151 22.43 -1.13 -5.92
CA VAL A 151 23.33 -1.01 -7.05
C VAL A 151 24.42 -0.02 -6.69
#